data_878c24de88f153248dea1c614af62bfd
#
_entry.id   878c24de88f153248dea1c614af62bfd
#
_cell.length_a   1.000
_cell.length_b   1.000
_cell.length_c   1.000
_cell.angle_alpha   90.00
_cell.angle_beta   90.00
_cell.angle_gamma   90.00
#
_symmetry.space_group_name_H-M   'P 1'
#
loop_
_entity.id
_entity.type
_entity.pdbx_description
1 polymer ?
#
loop_
_entity_poly.entity_id
_entity_poly.type
_entity_poly.pdbx_seq_one_letter_code
_entity_poly.pdbx_strand_id
1 'polypeptide(L)'
;MSYQAIYSVVTRFSLRWSQITPRAFRAKSSKGIIFLSVAIILLACSAQDAEAQKILTIGSLNTANQFANAFEGFKGRMLELGYKEGQNVRYDYRNSKGNADALRSMAQQLVDDKVDMIVTTSTTGTVTAANATAGTRIPVVFLSAGNPQKLVKNYGTSGSNLAGISSASLELTAKRFELLKELYPRAKRIAMPVDPKGVNYQSIVAEIQESTPRLGYAVSEVHVLSVADVAKVAPSITSKNYDGIFMPADSLVTEGIEEWVRQSIKEKLPLATSLLVNVKRGCLLTYASDYTALGKQGAVLADKILKGAKPADLPIELPDKILLALNLKTAKAIGLKIPKEILLRTDETFE
;
A
#
# COMPACT_ATOMS: atom_id res chain seq x y z
N MET A 1 -10.12 34.80 13.02
CA MET A 1 -10.51 36.17 13.43
C MET A 1 -10.65 36.21 14.94
N SER A 2 -9.94 37.11 15.64
CA SER A 2 -9.90 37.14 17.10
C SER A 2 -11.18 37.72 17.69
N TYR A 3 -11.55 37.29 18.89
CA TYR A 3 -12.72 37.71 19.68
C TYR A 3 -12.88 39.23 19.79
N GLN A 4 -11.82 40.01 19.67
CA GLN A 4 -11.84 41.47 19.70
C GLN A 4 -12.47 42.13 18.45
N ALA A 5 -12.46 41.46 17.29
CA ALA A 5 -13.06 42.00 16.07
C ALA A 5 -14.60 41.94 16.08
N ILE A 6 -15.17 40.96 16.76
CA ILE A 6 -16.62 40.80 16.88
C ILE A 6 -17.22 41.82 17.85
N TYR A 7 -16.49 42.12 18.95
CA TYR A 7 -16.95 43.10 19.96
C TYR A 7 -17.00 44.53 19.39
N SER A 8 -16.10 44.89 18.47
CA SER A 8 -16.07 46.24 17.87
C SER A 8 -17.18 46.49 16.84
N VAL A 9 -17.68 45.44 16.22
CA VAL A 9 -18.82 45.56 15.25
C VAL A 9 -20.14 45.68 15.97
N VAL A 10 -20.33 44.95 17.07
CA VAL A 10 -21.57 44.96 17.86
C VAL A 10 -21.72 46.30 18.61
N THR A 11 -20.65 46.88 19.15
CA THR A 11 -20.69 48.16 19.85
C THR A 11 -20.85 49.36 18.93
N ARG A 12 -20.34 49.28 17.67
CA ARG A 12 -20.57 50.37 16.69
C ARG A 12 -21.98 50.37 16.08
N PHE A 13 -22.67 49.23 16.08
CA PHE A 13 -24.07 49.17 15.67
C PHE A 13 -25.05 49.68 16.73
N SER A 14 -24.78 49.45 18.00
CA SER A 14 -25.62 49.92 19.10
C SER A 14 -25.59 51.44 19.32
N LEU A 15 -24.49 52.13 19.03
CA LEU A 15 -24.32 53.57 19.15
C LEU A 15 -24.97 54.39 18.06
N ARG A 16 -25.26 53.81 16.90
CA ARG A 16 -25.89 54.49 15.77
C ARG A 16 -27.40 54.46 15.76
N TRP A 17 -28.05 53.62 16.58
CA TRP A 17 -29.50 53.46 16.69
C TRP A 17 -30.14 54.35 17.77
N SER A 18 -29.33 54.91 18.67
CA SER A 18 -29.83 55.78 19.75
C SER A 18 -30.17 57.22 19.29
N GLN A 19 -29.89 57.59 18.01
CA GLN A 19 -30.14 58.96 17.53
C GLN A 19 -31.27 59.08 16.49
N ILE A 20 -31.98 57.98 16.16
CA ILE A 20 -33.10 58.04 15.21
C ILE A 20 -34.32 57.39 15.89
N THR A 21 -35.00 58.17 16.79
CA THR A 21 -36.36 57.82 17.22
C THR A 21 -37.26 59.03 17.11
N PRO A 22 -38.16 59.13 16.10
CA PRO A 22 -39.35 59.92 16.24
C PRO A 22 -40.32 59.24 17.22
N ARG A 23 -40.83 60.02 18.18
CA ARG A 23 -41.89 59.63 19.08
C ARG A 23 -43.09 59.08 18.31
N ALA A 24 -43.28 57.78 18.22
CA ALA A 24 -44.58 57.09 18.07
C ALA A 24 -44.42 55.63 17.69
N PHE A 25 -44.00 54.78 18.61
CA PHE A 25 -44.39 53.36 18.54
C PHE A 25 -44.40 52.79 19.96
N ARG A 26 -45.53 52.94 20.65
CA ARG A 26 -45.82 52.19 21.88
C ARG A 26 -46.13 50.76 21.44
N ALA A 27 -45.14 49.88 21.37
CA ALA A 27 -45.31 48.52 20.97
C ALA A 27 -45.60 47.60 22.17
N LYS A 28 -46.69 46.93 22.08
CA LYS A 28 -46.88 45.64 22.76
C LYS A 28 -45.92 44.61 22.14
N SER A 29 -45.15 43.93 22.99
CA SER A 29 -44.36 42.72 22.74
C SER A 29 -42.90 42.91 22.36
N SER A 30 -42.05 43.16 23.38
CA SER A 30 -40.60 42.96 23.29
C SER A 30 -40.18 41.50 23.08
N LYS A 31 -41.08 40.53 23.29
CA LYS A 31 -40.84 39.10 23.06
C LYS A 31 -40.71 38.71 21.62
N GLY A 32 -41.40 39.37 20.67
CA GLY A 32 -41.36 39.07 19.23
C GLY A 32 -40.03 39.45 18.59
N ILE A 33 -39.43 40.56 19.01
CA ILE A 33 -38.17 41.07 18.45
C ILE A 33 -36.99 40.17 18.91
N ILE A 34 -37.03 39.70 20.12
CA ILE A 34 -36.02 38.77 20.67
C ILE A 34 -36.09 37.38 19.99
N PHE A 35 -37.33 36.90 19.74
CA PHE A 35 -37.48 35.62 18.97
C PHE A 35 -37.01 35.74 17.54
N LEU A 36 -37.22 36.88 16.86
CA LEU A 36 -36.76 37.07 15.49
C LEU A 36 -35.25 37.19 15.37
N SER A 37 -34.59 37.86 16.37
CA SER A 37 -33.15 37.98 16.40
C SER A 37 -32.47 36.64 16.75
N VAL A 38 -33.04 35.84 17.66
CA VAL A 38 -32.54 34.49 17.95
C VAL A 38 -32.74 33.53 16.75
N ALA A 39 -33.85 33.61 16.07
CA ALA A 39 -34.07 32.81 14.84
C ALA A 39 -33.11 33.18 13.70
N ILE A 40 -32.79 34.47 13.52
CA ILE A 40 -31.80 34.92 12.53
C ILE A 40 -30.39 34.49 12.92
N ILE A 41 -30.04 34.50 14.19
CA ILE A 41 -28.73 34.01 14.69
C ILE A 41 -28.64 32.49 14.54
N LEU A 42 -29.69 31.74 14.82
CA LEU A 42 -29.74 30.30 14.60
C LEU A 42 -29.68 29.91 13.12
N LEU A 43 -30.35 30.68 12.23
CA LEU A 43 -30.26 30.53 10.77
C LEU A 43 -28.88 30.93 10.22
N ALA A 44 -28.24 31.96 10.80
CA ALA A 44 -26.85 32.32 10.43
C ALA A 44 -25.81 31.31 10.93
N CYS A 45 -26.01 30.72 12.08
CA CYS A 45 -25.15 29.59 12.54
C CYS A 45 -25.33 28.33 11.72
N SER A 46 -26.54 28.01 11.26
CA SER A 46 -26.76 26.83 10.39
C SER A 46 -26.30 27.05 8.94
N ALA A 47 -26.11 28.30 8.49
CA ALA A 47 -25.58 28.62 7.18
C ALA A 47 -24.02 28.62 7.13
N GLN A 48 -23.33 28.62 8.28
CA GLN A 48 -21.87 28.57 8.32
C GLN A 48 -21.28 27.17 8.20
N ASP A 49 -22.09 26.11 8.34
CA ASP A 49 -21.62 24.72 8.22
C ASP A 49 -21.76 24.11 6.82
N ALA A 50 -22.20 24.88 5.82
CA ALA A 50 -22.30 24.45 4.44
C ALA A 50 -21.17 25.02 3.57
N GLU A 51 -19.95 25.10 4.07
CA GLU A 51 -18.79 25.06 3.19
C GLU A 51 -18.79 23.66 2.55
N ALA A 52 -19.04 23.59 1.24
CA ALA A 52 -19.09 22.32 0.53
C ALA A 52 -17.79 21.54 0.87
N GLN A 53 -17.91 20.51 1.70
CA GLN A 53 -16.77 19.77 2.18
C GLN A 53 -16.04 19.23 0.95
N LYS A 54 -14.82 19.72 0.70
CA LYS A 54 -14.01 19.31 -0.44
C LYS A 54 -13.90 17.78 -0.45
N ILE A 55 -14.39 17.15 -1.51
CA ILE A 55 -14.20 15.71 -1.72
C ILE A 55 -12.72 15.48 -2.03
N LEU A 56 -12.03 14.78 -1.14
CA LEU A 56 -10.64 14.40 -1.33
C LEU A 56 -10.53 13.38 -2.46
N THR A 57 -9.54 13.53 -3.34
CA THR A 57 -9.23 12.54 -4.37
C THR A 57 -7.92 11.84 -4.02
N ILE A 58 -7.98 10.53 -3.76
CA ILE A 58 -6.82 9.68 -3.49
C ILE A 58 -6.57 8.80 -4.70
N GLY A 59 -5.47 9.05 -5.40
CA GLY A 59 -5.00 8.21 -6.50
C GLY A 59 -4.35 6.95 -5.95
N SER A 60 -4.68 5.76 -6.47
CA SER A 60 -4.04 4.51 -6.11
C SER A 60 -3.27 3.96 -7.30
N LEU A 61 -1.95 3.88 -7.19
CA LEU A 61 -1.04 3.43 -8.24
C LEU A 61 -0.49 2.04 -7.91
N ASN A 62 -1.01 1.02 -8.58
CA ASN A 62 -0.67 -0.38 -8.37
C ASN A 62 0.13 -0.94 -9.54
N THR A 63 1.04 -1.87 -9.26
CA THR A 63 1.90 -2.49 -10.28
C THR A 63 1.42 -3.85 -10.73
N ALA A 64 0.66 -4.59 -9.90
CA ALA A 64 0.16 -5.93 -10.18
C ALA A 64 -1.08 -6.25 -9.33
N ASN A 65 -1.91 -7.20 -9.80
CA ASN A 65 -3.14 -7.58 -9.12
C ASN A 65 -2.92 -8.15 -7.71
N GLN A 66 -1.80 -8.81 -7.49
CA GLN A 66 -1.44 -9.43 -6.21
C GLN A 66 -1.26 -8.43 -5.07
N PHE A 67 -1.06 -7.16 -5.38
CA PHE A 67 -0.92 -6.10 -4.39
C PHE A 67 -2.24 -5.40 -4.03
N ALA A 68 -3.35 -5.76 -4.70
CA ALA A 68 -4.66 -5.12 -4.49
C ALA A 68 -5.15 -5.19 -3.04
N ASN A 69 -4.85 -6.30 -2.32
CA ASN A 69 -5.25 -6.47 -0.92
C ASN A 69 -4.74 -5.37 0.01
N ALA A 70 -3.57 -4.77 -0.27
CA ALA A 70 -3.09 -3.64 0.50
C ALA A 70 -4.01 -2.41 0.33
N PHE A 71 -4.45 -2.16 -0.90
CA PHE A 71 -5.37 -1.05 -1.14
C PHE A 71 -6.77 -1.31 -0.57
N GLU A 72 -7.27 -2.54 -0.61
CA GLU A 72 -8.54 -2.89 0.03
C GLU A 72 -8.46 -2.73 1.57
N GLY A 73 -7.35 -3.15 2.19
CA GLY A 73 -7.09 -2.91 3.61
C GLY A 73 -7.04 -1.41 3.95
N PHE A 74 -6.40 -0.62 3.08
CA PHE A 74 -6.35 0.84 3.18
C PHE A 74 -7.76 1.44 3.14
N LYS A 75 -8.57 1.13 2.12
CA LYS A 75 -9.94 1.62 1.99
C LYS A 75 -10.80 1.28 3.20
N GLY A 76 -10.72 0.01 3.64
CA GLY A 76 -11.48 -0.43 4.82
C GLY A 76 -11.14 0.38 6.07
N ARG A 77 -9.84 0.65 6.31
CA ARG A 77 -9.43 1.44 7.46
C ARG A 77 -9.75 2.93 7.31
N MET A 78 -9.64 3.49 6.09
CA MET A 78 -10.07 4.86 5.81
C MET A 78 -11.57 5.06 6.11
N LEU A 79 -12.42 4.07 5.75
CA LEU A 79 -13.84 4.09 6.10
C LEU A 79 -14.05 4.14 7.62
N GLU A 80 -13.32 3.32 8.39
CA GLU A 80 -13.37 3.33 9.86
C GLU A 80 -12.91 4.68 10.45
N LEU A 81 -11.99 5.39 9.78
CA LEU A 81 -11.50 6.72 10.15
C LEU A 81 -12.45 7.85 9.71
N GLY A 82 -13.58 7.53 9.06
CA GLY A 82 -14.60 8.50 8.67
C GLY A 82 -14.51 8.97 7.21
N TYR A 83 -13.61 8.42 6.40
CA TYR A 83 -13.51 8.73 4.97
C TYR A 83 -14.47 7.83 4.18
N LYS A 84 -15.61 8.38 3.79
CA LYS A 84 -16.69 7.67 3.09
C LYS A 84 -16.65 7.95 1.61
N GLU A 85 -16.41 6.89 0.80
CA GLU A 85 -16.36 7.01 -0.66
C GLU A 85 -17.66 7.57 -1.21
N GLY A 86 -17.55 8.55 -2.12
CA GLY A 86 -18.69 9.26 -2.70
C GLY A 86 -19.28 10.39 -1.83
N GLN A 87 -18.83 10.52 -0.56
CA GLN A 87 -19.27 11.63 0.32
C GLN A 87 -18.14 12.64 0.55
N ASN A 88 -17.01 12.21 1.10
CA ASN A 88 -15.88 13.08 1.43
C ASN A 88 -14.54 12.58 0.88
N VAL A 89 -14.50 11.42 0.26
CA VAL A 89 -13.34 10.86 -0.45
C VAL A 89 -13.77 10.18 -1.74
N ARG A 90 -12.91 10.25 -2.76
CA ARG A 90 -12.98 9.50 -4.02
C ARG A 90 -11.65 8.79 -4.23
N TYR A 91 -11.71 7.53 -4.67
CA TYR A 91 -10.53 6.74 -5.03
C TYR A 91 -10.42 6.61 -6.55
N ASP A 92 -9.24 6.95 -7.09
CA ASP A 92 -8.87 6.71 -8.49
C ASP A 92 -7.88 5.54 -8.52
N TYR A 93 -8.40 4.32 -8.75
CA TYR A 93 -7.61 3.10 -8.76
C TYR A 93 -7.02 2.82 -10.14
N ARG A 94 -5.69 2.76 -10.23
CA ARG A 94 -4.95 2.44 -11.45
C ARG A 94 -4.00 1.26 -11.24
N ASN A 95 -3.94 0.35 -12.22
CA ASN A 95 -3.09 -0.83 -12.14
C ASN A 95 -2.42 -1.08 -13.50
N SER A 96 -1.10 -1.06 -13.52
CA SER A 96 -0.30 -1.21 -14.75
C SER A 96 -0.13 -2.66 -15.20
N LYS A 97 -0.51 -3.65 -14.37
CA LYS A 97 -0.37 -5.09 -14.67
C LYS A 97 1.03 -5.46 -15.17
N GLY A 98 2.07 -4.98 -14.50
CA GLY A 98 3.47 -5.24 -14.85
C GLY A 98 4.03 -4.38 -16.00
N ASN A 99 3.22 -3.53 -16.64
CA ASN A 99 3.69 -2.67 -17.73
C ASN A 99 4.30 -1.36 -17.18
N ALA A 100 5.60 -1.17 -17.41
CA ALA A 100 6.34 -0.02 -16.88
C ALA A 100 5.96 1.32 -17.55
N ASP A 101 5.64 1.32 -18.86
CA ASP A 101 5.24 2.53 -19.57
C ASP A 101 3.86 2.99 -19.13
N ALA A 102 2.92 2.06 -19.00
CA ALA A 102 1.60 2.33 -18.47
C ALA A 102 1.69 2.88 -17.03
N LEU A 103 2.56 2.32 -16.18
CA LEU A 103 2.77 2.78 -14.82
C LEU A 103 3.22 4.24 -14.78
N ARG A 104 4.20 4.62 -15.61
CA ARG A 104 4.67 6.02 -15.71
C ARG A 104 3.58 6.97 -16.19
N SER A 105 2.84 6.57 -17.23
CA SER A 105 1.72 7.36 -17.75
C SER A 105 0.62 7.56 -16.68
N MET A 106 0.24 6.50 -15.97
CA MET A 106 -0.75 6.55 -14.89
C MET A 106 -0.31 7.45 -13.75
N ALA A 107 0.97 7.41 -13.35
CA ALA A 107 1.51 8.28 -12.31
C ALA A 107 1.45 9.75 -12.71
N GLN A 108 1.85 10.08 -13.95
CA GLN A 108 1.79 11.45 -14.47
C GLN A 108 0.35 11.97 -14.52
N GLN A 109 -0.58 11.15 -15.01
CA GLN A 109 -2.00 11.53 -15.05
C GLN A 109 -2.58 11.82 -13.66
N LEU A 110 -2.19 11.08 -12.60
CA LEU A 110 -2.63 11.39 -11.24
C LEU A 110 -2.10 12.76 -10.77
N VAL A 111 -0.89 13.14 -11.20
CA VAL A 111 -0.33 14.47 -10.91
C VAL A 111 -1.08 15.55 -11.67
N ASP A 112 -1.36 15.33 -12.96
CA ASP A 112 -2.09 16.27 -13.82
C ASP A 112 -3.54 16.48 -13.33
N ASP A 113 -4.19 15.42 -12.83
CA ASP A 113 -5.50 15.42 -12.20
C ASP A 113 -5.50 16.10 -10.81
N LYS A 114 -4.32 16.48 -10.30
CA LYS A 114 -4.12 17.18 -9.01
C LYS A 114 -4.78 16.45 -7.84
N VAL A 115 -4.57 15.14 -7.76
CA VAL A 115 -5.07 14.36 -6.63
C VAL A 115 -4.49 14.87 -5.30
N ASP A 116 -5.23 14.72 -4.21
CA ASP A 116 -4.80 15.19 -2.89
C ASP A 116 -3.71 14.30 -2.26
N MET A 117 -3.60 13.05 -2.72
CA MET A 117 -2.62 12.06 -2.28
C MET A 117 -2.48 10.95 -3.32
N ILE A 118 -1.28 10.40 -3.46
CA ILE A 118 -1.07 9.14 -4.20
C ILE A 118 -0.74 8.03 -3.20
N VAL A 119 -1.44 6.91 -3.30
CA VAL A 119 -1.19 5.69 -2.54
C VAL A 119 -0.59 4.65 -3.47
N THR A 120 0.48 3.97 -3.05
CA THR A 120 1.20 2.99 -3.90
C THR A 120 1.36 1.64 -3.21
N THR A 121 1.54 0.58 -4.01
CA THR A 121 1.72 -0.80 -3.52
C THR A 121 2.95 -1.45 -4.15
N SER A 122 4.09 -1.23 -3.81
CA SER A 122 5.36 -1.84 -4.18
C SER A 122 6.47 -0.79 -4.27
N THR A 123 7.71 -1.20 -4.23
CA THR A 123 8.86 -0.29 -4.44
C THR A 123 8.81 0.35 -5.83
N THR A 124 8.51 -0.43 -6.88
CA THR A 124 8.42 0.07 -8.27
C THR A 124 7.35 1.15 -8.41
N GLY A 125 6.14 0.91 -7.88
CA GLY A 125 5.06 1.89 -7.89
C GLY A 125 5.42 3.16 -7.13
N THR A 126 6.09 3.00 -5.98
CA THR A 126 6.49 4.13 -5.14
C THR A 126 7.59 4.98 -5.79
N VAL A 127 8.63 4.35 -6.38
CA VAL A 127 9.66 5.08 -7.13
C VAL A 127 9.04 5.84 -8.30
N THR A 128 8.11 5.24 -9.03
CA THR A 128 7.43 5.89 -10.15
C THR A 128 6.59 7.09 -9.69
N ALA A 129 5.82 6.93 -8.60
CA ALA A 129 5.04 8.03 -8.02
C ALA A 129 5.95 9.15 -7.48
N ALA A 130 7.04 8.80 -6.80
CA ALA A 130 8.02 9.76 -6.28
C ALA A 130 8.62 10.61 -7.41
N ASN A 131 8.98 9.98 -8.53
CA ASN A 131 9.51 10.70 -9.69
C ASN A 131 8.46 11.62 -10.33
N ALA A 132 7.22 11.15 -10.48
CA ALA A 132 6.14 11.95 -11.05
C ALA A 132 5.75 13.14 -10.15
N THR A 133 5.78 12.96 -8.83
CA THR A 133 5.43 14.01 -7.86
C THR A 133 6.60 14.96 -7.51
N ALA A 134 7.79 14.76 -8.11
CA ALA A 134 8.94 15.62 -7.86
C ALA A 134 8.61 17.09 -8.16
N GLY A 135 8.90 17.99 -7.21
CA GLY A 135 8.57 19.41 -7.31
C GLY A 135 7.10 19.77 -7.07
N THR A 136 6.23 18.81 -6.79
CA THR A 136 4.84 19.03 -6.38
C THR A 136 4.69 18.99 -4.86
N ARG A 137 3.48 19.30 -4.37
CA ARG A 137 3.10 19.13 -2.95
C ARG A 137 2.28 17.87 -2.69
N ILE A 138 2.08 17.02 -3.71
CA ILE A 138 1.28 15.81 -3.59
C ILE A 138 2.02 14.79 -2.71
N PRO A 139 1.48 14.40 -1.54
CA PRO A 139 2.08 13.37 -0.71
C PRO A 139 1.92 11.99 -1.35
N VAL A 140 2.92 11.14 -1.16
CA VAL A 140 2.88 9.73 -1.57
C VAL A 140 2.95 8.85 -0.34
N VAL A 141 1.93 7.99 -0.15
CA VAL A 141 1.89 6.99 0.92
C VAL A 141 2.05 5.60 0.32
N PHE A 142 3.16 4.94 0.62
CA PHE A 142 3.34 3.57 0.16
C PHE A 142 2.88 2.57 1.23
N LEU A 143 2.09 1.57 0.80
CA LEU A 143 1.47 0.59 1.68
C LEU A 143 2.32 -0.67 1.87
N SER A 144 3.29 -0.92 0.98
CA SER A 144 4.02 -2.20 0.96
C SER A 144 5.31 -2.12 0.13
N ALA A 145 6.18 -1.14 0.37
CA ALA A 145 7.47 -1.13 -0.31
C ALA A 145 8.36 -2.26 0.23
N GLY A 146 8.81 -3.16 -0.66
CA GLY A 146 9.69 -4.28 -0.30
C GLY A 146 11.16 -3.88 -0.09
N ASN A 147 11.52 -2.67 -0.52
CA ASN A 147 12.87 -2.10 -0.38
C ASN A 147 12.77 -0.58 -0.17
N PRO A 148 12.36 -0.12 1.02
CA PRO A 148 12.23 1.31 1.28
C PRO A 148 13.55 2.08 1.27
N GLN A 149 14.70 1.43 1.40
CA GLN A 149 16.02 2.06 1.32
C GLN A 149 16.30 2.66 -0.08
N LYS A 150 15.58 2.22 -1.12
CA LYS A 150 15.59 2.86 -2.44
C LYS A 150 14.84 4.20 -2.48
N LEU A 151 14.02 4.48 -1.47
CA LEU A 151 13.09 5.60 -1.43
C LEU A 151 13.53 6.69 -0.45
N VAL A 152 14.09 6.27 0.68
CA VAL A 152 14.41 7.15 1.81
C VAL A 152 15.81 6.85 2.36
N LYS A 153 16.45 7.84 2.96
CA LYS A 153 17.82 7.70 3.50
C LYS A 153 17.86 6.86 4.78
N ASN A 154 16.80 6.90 5.58
CA ASN A 154 16.66 6.13 6.82
C ASN A 154 15.19 5.90 7.17
N TYR A 155 14.92 4.99 8.10
CA TYR A 155 13.56 4.65 8.52
C TYR A 155 12.96 5.66 9.52
N GLY A 156 13.77 6.50 10.17
CA GLY A 156 13.28 7.44 11.18
C GLY A 156 12.48 8.59 10.60
N THR A 157 12.91 9.12 9.44
CA THR A 157 12.21 10.19 8.71
C THR A 157 12.47 10.03 7.22
N SER A 158 11.46 10.24 6.39
CA SER A 158 11.65 10.16 4.95
C SER A 158 12.44 11.36 4.39
N GLY A 159 12.27 12.54 4.99
CA GLY A 159 12.87 13.79 4.52
C GLY A 159 12.34 14.26 3.16
N SER A 160 11.20 13.72 2.71
CA SER A 160 10.62 13.99 1.39
C SER A 160 9.08 14.01 1.45
N ASN A 161 8.40 14.01 0.30
CA ASN A 161 6.94 13.87 0.23
C ASN A 161 6.45 12.42 0.38
N LEU A 162 7.32 11.49 0.79
CA LEU A 162 7.01 10.07 0.96
C LEU A 162 6.77 9.74 2.43
N ALA A 163 5.82 8.86 2.71
CA ALA A 163 5.66 8.16 3.99
C ALA A 163 5.11 6.77 3.70
N GLY A 164 5.23 5.81 4.62
CA GLY A 164 4.61 4.51 4.34
C GLY A 164 5.13 3.36 5.17
N ILE A 165 4.75 2.15 4.73
CA ILE A 165 4.99 0.89 5.41
C ILE A 165 5.91 0.02 4.57
N SER A 166 7.03 -0.44 5.15
CA SER A 166 7.83 -1.51 4.57
C SER A 166 7.04 -2.82 4.57
N SER A 167 7.15 -3.62 3.51
CA SER A 167 6.70 -5.02 3.58
C SER A 167 7.76 -5.97 4.11
N ALA A 168 8.93 -5.45 4.47
CA ALA A 168 10.10 -6.23 4.89
C ALA A 168 10.44 -7.40 3.94
N SER A 169 10.11 -7.27 2.65
CA SER A 169 10.15 -8.40 1.74
C SER A 169 11.57 -8.88 1.42
N LEU A 170 12.55 -7.99 1.37
CA LEU A 170 13.96 -8.37 1.22
C LEU A 170 14.48 -9.01 2.50
N GLU A 171 14.26 -8.37 3.63
CA GLU A 171 14.74 -8.79 4.95
C GLU A 171 14.23 -10.19 5.36
N LEU A 172 13.05 -10.58 4.86
CA LEU A 172 12.46 -11.90 5.11
C LEU A 172 12.97 -13.00 4.15
N THR A 173 13.83 -12.66 3.18
CA THR A 173 14.31 -13.62 2.17
C THR A 173 15.10 -14.78 2.78
N ALA A 174 16.04 -14.50 3.66
CA ALA A 174 16.80 -15.52 4.36
C ALA A 174 15.89 -16.53 5.07
N LYS A 175 14.86 -16.06 5.77
CA LYS A 175 13.90 -16.92 6.48
C LYS A 175 13.09 -17.81 5.54
N ARG A 176 12.74 -17.33 4.34
CA ARG A 176 12.07 -18.17 3.33
C ARG A 176 12.95 -19.32 2.85
N PHE A 177 14.24 -19.05 2.65
CA PHE A 177 15.20 -20.11 2.28
C PHE A 177 15.45 -21.10 3.42
N GLU A 178 15.50 -20.65 4.68
CA GLU A 178 15.55 -21.55 5.83
C GLU A 178 14.33 -22.48 5.87
N LEU A 179 13.13 -21.94 5.74
CA LEU A 179 11.90 -22.71 5.71
C LEU A 179 11.84 -23.67 4.52
N LEU A 180 12.31 -23.25 3.34
CA LEU A 180 12.44 -24.13 2.18
C LEU A 180 13.42 -25.29 2.48
N LYS A 181 14.52 -25.02 3.19
CA LYS A 181 15.48 -26.03 3.61
C LYS A 181 14.90 -27.01 4.62
N GLU A 182 14.14 -26.53 5.59
CA GLU A 182 13.43 -27.36 6.56
C GLU A 182 12.39 -28.28 5.86
N LEU A 183 11.66 -27.74 4.87
CA LEU A 183 10.64 -28.47 4.11
C LEU A 183 11.24 -29.46 3.11
N TYR A 184 12.35 -29.10 2.46
CA TYR A 184 12.96 -29.89 1.41
C TYR A 184 14.50 -29.89 1.54
N PRO A 185 15.04 -30.63 2.55
CA PRO A 185 16.48 -30.60 2.89
C PRO A 185 17.42 -30.98 1.74
N ARG A 186 16.93 -31.75 0.76
CA ARG A 186 17.72 -32.22 -0.39
C ARG A 186 17.92 -31.15 -1.47
N ALA A 187 17.11 -30.09 -1.47
CA ALA A 187 17.24 -29.02 -2.45
C ALA A 187 18.60 -28.32 -2.36
N LYS A 188 19.22 -28.12 -3.51
CA LYS A 188 20.49 -27.39 -3.66
C LYS A 188 20.41 -26.35 -4.79
N ARG A 189 19.72 -26.66 -5.89
CA ARG A 189 19.66 -25.85 -7.10
C ARG A 189 18.32 -25.14 -7.17
N ILE A 190 18.31 -23.83 -7.02
CA ILE A 190 17.08 -23.04 -7.01
C ILE A 190 17.03 -22.15 -8.24
N ALA A 191 15.95 -22.24 -9.01
CA ALA A 191 15.65 -21.30 -10.07
C ALA A 191 15.04 -20.03 -9.44
N MET A 192 15.53 -18.87 -9.82
CA MET A 192 14.99 -17.57 -9.41
C MET A 192 14.53 -16.77 -10.64
N PRO A 193 13.24 -16.81 -10.99
CA PRO A 193 12.72 -15.90 -11.99
C PRO A 193 12.86 -14.45 -11.53
N VAL A 194 13.39 -13.56 -12.38
CA VAL A 194 13.63 -12.17 -12.01
C VAL A 194 13.65 -11.27 -13.27
N ASP A 195 13.15 -10.03 -13.14
CA ASP A 195 13.34 -8.98 -14.14
C ASP A 195 14.71 -8.30 -13.94
N PRO A 196 15.69 -8.49 -14.85
CA PRO A 196 17.02 -7.89 -14.71
C PRO A 196 17.01 -6.35 -14.86
N LYS A 197 15.90 -5.77 -15.32
CA LYS A 197 15.69 -4.31 -15.40
C LYS A 197 14.80 -3.78 -14.27
N GLY A 198 14.35 -4.66 -13.37
CA GLY A 198 13.47 -4.32 -12.25
C GLY A 198 14.16 -3.39 -11.25
N VAL A 199 13.38 -2.49 -10.65
CA VAL A 199 13.87 -1.51 -9.64
C VAL A 199 14.61 -2.21 -8.49
N ASN A 200 14.16 -3.40 -8.09
CA ASN A 200 14.73 -4.15 -6.96
C ASN A 200 15.81 -5.15 -7.38
N TYR A 201 16.11 -5.33 -8.66
CA TYR A 201 16.98 -6.40 -9.16
C TYR A 201 18.30 -6.51 -8.38
N GLN A 202 19.07 -5.42 -8.32
CA GLN A 202 20.37 -5.42 -7.62
C GLN A 202 20.25 -5.80 -6.14
N SER A 203 19.21 -5.32 -5.47
CA SER A 203 18.98 -5.61 -4.06
C SER A 203 18.54 -7.07 -3.84
N ILE A 204 17.73 -7.62 -4.75
CA ILE A 204 17.32 -9.03 -4.73
C ILE A 204 18.55 -9.92 -4.90
N VAL A 205 19.38 -9.65 -5.90
CA VAL A 205 20.60 -10.45 -6.17
C VAL A 205 21.57 -10.38 -5.00
N ALA A 206 21.80 -9.19 -4.45
CA ALA A 206 22.68 -9.03 -3.28
C ALA A 206 22.19 -9.82 -2.07
N GLU A 207 20.90 -9.73 -1.74
CA GLU A 207 20.27 -10.47 -0.64
C GLU A 207 20.38 -12.00 -0.83
N ILE A 208 20.15 -12.48 -2.06
CA ILE A 208 20.29 -13.90 -2.39
C ILE A 208 21.74 -14.36 -2.22
N GLN A 209 22.71 -13.58 -2.69
CA GLN A 209 24.13 -13.90 -2.56
C GLN A 209 24.59 -13.92 -1.10
N GLU A 210 24.01 -13.13 -0.23
CA GLU A 210 24.31 -13.09 1.19
C GLU A 210 23.65 -14.25 1.95
N SER A 211 22.36 -14.51 1.71
CA SER A 211 21.55 -15.40 2.53
C SER A 211 21.67 -16.89 2.17
N THR A 212 21.92 -17.23 0.89
CA THR A 212 21.76 -18.62 0.42
C THR A 212 22.99 -19.52 0.56
N PRO A 213 24.25 -19.06 0.50
CA PRO A 213 25.43 -19.94 0.58
C PRO A 213 25.51 -20.71 1.89
N ARG A 214 25.16 -20.10 3.02
CA ARG A 214 25.17 -20.74 4.34
C ARG A 214 24.21 -21.92 4.44
N LEU A 215 23.15 -21.92 3.62
CA LEU A 215 22.15 -22.97 3.53
C LEU A 215 22.50 -24.03 2.47
N GLY A 216 23.61 -23.84 1.76
CA GLY A 216 24.08 -24.74 0.70
C GLY A 216 23.24 -24.69 -0.56
N TYR A 217 22.62 -23.52 -0.87
CA TYR A 217 21.91 -23.32 -2.11
C TYR A 217 22.80 -22.69 -3.19
N ALA A 218 22.65 -23.20 -4.42
CA ALA A 218 23.07 -22.54 -5.66
C ALA A 218 21.83 -21.97 -6.32
N VAL A 219 21.69 -20.64 -6.32
CA VAL A 219 20.57 -19.95 -6.95
C VAL A 219 20.98 -19.46 -8.33
N SER A 220 20.17 -19.81 -9.34
CA SER A 220 20.37 -19.38 -10.74
C SER A 220 19.25 -18.46 -11.16
N GLU A 221 19.60 -17.31 -11.71
CA GLU A 221 18.65 -16.37 -12.26
C GLU A 221 18.02 -16.93 -13.55
N VAL A 222 16.72 -16.73 -13.70
CA VAL A 222 15.94 -17.01 -14.89
C VAL A 222 15.31 -15.71 -15.34
N HIS A 223 15.89 -15.06 -16.33
CA HIS A 223 15.49 -13.71 -16.73
C HIS A 223 14.14 -13.68 -17.42
N VAL A 224 13.28 -12.76 -16.98
CA VAL A 224 11.94 -12.49 -17.52
C VAL A 224 11.90 -11.01 -17.90
N LEU A 225 11.63 -10.70 -19.17
CA LEU A 225 11.67 -9.33 -19.69
C LEU A 225 10.28 -8.72 -19.90
N SER A 226 9.24 -9.56 -19.91
CA SER A 226 7.84 -9.16 -20.02
C SER A 226 6.93 -10.22 -19.41
N VAL A 227 5.70 -9.86 -19.06
CA VAL A 227 4.70 -10.83 -18.60
C VAL A 227 4.44 -11.93 -19.62
N ALA A 228 4.47 -11.59 -20.93
CA ALA A 228 4.31 -12.56 -22.01
C ALA A 228 5.47 -13.58 -22.12
N ASP A 229 6.65 -13.24 -21.61
CA ASP A 229 7.80 -14.16 -21.64
C ASP A 229 7.67 -15.26 -20.59
N VAL A 230 6.88 -15.06 -19.54
CA VAL A 230 6.71 -16.07 -18.47
C VAL A 230 6.30 -17.41 -19.07
N ALA A 231 5.32 -17.44 -19.96
CA ALA A 231 4.83 -18.67 -20.60
C ALA A 231 5.92 -19.38 -21.45
N LYS A 232 6.90 -18.64 -21.97
CA LYS A 232 8.03 -19.19 -22.75
C LYS A 232 9.16 -19.66 -21.83
N VAL A 233 9.39 -18.94 -20.74
CA VAL A 233 10.53 -19.16 -19.84
C VAL A 233 10.24 -20.22 -18.78
N ALA A 234 9.03 -20.26 -18.23
CA ALA A 234 8.68 -21.21 -17.17
C ALA A 234 8.95 -22.67 -17.55
N PRO A 235 8.68 -23.16 -18.80
CA PRO A 235 8.98 -24.53 -19.19
C PRO A 235 10.48 -24.91 -19.17
N SER A 236 11.41 -23.94 -19.13
CA SER A 236 12.86 -24.21 -19.02
C SER A 236 13.25 -24.65 -17.60
N ILE A 237 12.42 -24.38 -16.60
CA ILE A 237 12.65 -24.81 -15.21
C ILE A 237 12.14 -26.23 -15.04
N THR A 238 13.07 -27.19 -15.06
CA THR A 238 12.75 -28.62 -14.97
C THR A 238 13.43 -29.25 -13.76
N SER A 239 12.90 -30.37 -13.28
CA SER A 239 13.47 -31.17 -12.19
C SER A 239 14.86 -31.78 -12.53
N LYS A 240 15.25 -31.80 -13.81
CA LYS A 240 16.61 -32.17 -14.21
C LYS A 240 17.63 -31.11 -13.83
N ASN A 241 17.25 -29.84 -13.88
CA ASN A 241 18.14 -28.69 -13.70
C ASN A 241 18.02 -28.05 -12.32
N TYR A 242 16.85 -28.15 -11.68
CA TYR A 242 16.52 -27.45 -10.44
C TYR A 242 15.85 -28.38 -9.44
N ASP A 243 15.95 -28.03 -8.16
CA ASP A 243 15.35 -28.74 -7.05
C ASP A 243 14.20 -27.91 -6.41
N GLY A 244 14.06 -26.65 -6.79
CA GLY A 244 13.01 -25.75 -6.34
C GLY A 244 13.02 -24.42 -7.08
N ILE A 245 11.98 -23.62 -6.83
CA ILE A 245 11.80 -22.29 -7.40
C ILE A 245 11.63 -21.30 -6.26
N PHE A 246 12.34 -20.18 -6.32
CA PHE A 246 12.14 -19.05 -5.42
C PHE A 246 11.70 -17.83 -6.21
N MET A 247 10.50 -17.32 -5.93
CA MET A 247 9.94 -16.13 -6.57
C MET A 247 10.09 -14.93 -5.64
N PRO A 248 11.01 -13.99 -5.97
CA PRO A 248 11.27 -12.81 -5.16
C PRO A 248 10.13 -11.78 -5.26
N ALA A 249 10.28 -10.65 -4.55
CA ALA A 249 9.36 -9.52 -4.62
C ALA A 249 9.56 -8.71 -5.90
N ASP A 250 9.21 -9.31 -7.04
CA ASP A 250 9.30 -8.74 -8.38
C ASP A 250 7.90 -8.64 -8.99
N SER A 251 7.49 -7.41 -9.35
CA SER A 251 6.13 -7.16 -9.83
C SER A 251 5.83 -7.81 -11.17
N LEU A 252 6.81 -7.85 -12.09
CA LEU A 252 6.65 -8.45 -13.41
C LEU A 252 6.53 -9.98 -13.31
N VAL A 253 7.45 -10.59 -12.57
CA VAL A 253 7.46 -12.05 -12.36
C VAL A 253 6.19 -12.51 -11.64
N THR A 254 5.75 -11.73 -10.66
CA THR A 254 4.56 -12.03 -9.85
C THR A 254 3.27 -11.99 -10.67
N GLU A 255 3.17 -11.18 -11.71
CA GLU A 255 1.97 -11.13 -12.57
C GLU A 255 1.75 -12.45 -13.34
N GLY A 256 2.81 -13.21 -13.63
CA GLY A 256 2.75 -14.51 -14.29
C GLY A 256 2.60 -15.72 -13.36
N ILE A 257 2.06 -15.56 -12.16
CA ILE A 257 2.05 -16.59 -11.10
C ILE A 257 1.46 -17.94 -11.53
N GLU A 258 0.42 -17.98 -12.35
CA GLU A 258 -0.22 -19.23 -12.78
C GLU A 258 0.73 -20.14 -13.56
N GLU A 259 1.57 -19.57 -14.39
CA GLU A 259 2.53 -20.33 -15.18
C GLU A 259 3.62 -20.96 -14.28
N TRP A 260 4.09 -20.19 -13.28
CA TRP A 260 5.07 -20.68 -12.33
C TRP A 260 4.52 -21.81 -11.47
N VAL A 261 3.26 -21.67 -10.99
CA VAL A 261 2.57 -22.70 -10.22
C VAL A 261 2.35 -23.95 -11.07
N ARG A 262 1.88 -23.81 -12.32
CA ARG A 262 1.70 -24.92 -13.24
C ARG A 262 3.00 -25.70 -13.47
N GLN A 263 4.10 -24.99 -13.70
CA GLN A 263 5.41 -25.59 -13.92
C GLN A 263 5.95 -26.27 -12.66
N SER A 264 5.79 -25.62 -11.49
CA SER A 264 6.13 -26.18 -10.18
C SER A 264 5.44 -27.54 -9.95
N ILE A 265 4.14 -27.61 -10.17
CA ILE A 265 3.36 -28.85 -9.97
C ILE A 265 3.77 -29.93 -11.01
N LYS A 266 3.90 -29.55 -12.29
CA LYS A 266 4.31 -30.45 -13.37
C LYS A 266 5.66 -31.12 -13.08
N GLU A 267 6.62 -30.33 -12.66
CA GLU A 267 7.99 -30.78 -12.38
C GLU A 267 8.21 -31.28 -10.95
N LYS A 268 7.17 -31.20 -10.10
CA LYS A 268 7.22 -31.54 -8.67
C LYS A 268 8.27 -30.74 -7.91
N LEU A 269 8.43 -29.45 -8.23
CA LEU A 269 9.38 -28.54 -7.62
C LEU A 269 8.67 -27.69 -6.55
N PRO A 270 9.19 -27.61 -5.31
CA PRO A 270 8.66 -26.66 -4.32
C PRO A 270 8.86 -25.23 -4.83
N LEU A 271 7.79 -24.43 -4.80
CA LEU A 271 7.79 -23.01 -5.18
C LEU A 271 7.57 -22.14 -3.94
N ALA A 272 8.63 -21.49 -3.49
CA ALA A 272 8.56 -20.47 -2.44
C ALA A 272 8.34 -19.09 -3.05
N THR A 273 7.63 -18.23 -2.34
CA THR A 273 7.28 -16.88 -2.83
C THR A 273 7.41 -15.84 -1.72
N SER A 274 7.53 -14.58 -2.10
CA SER A 274 7.56 -13.43 -1.19
C SER A 274 6.17 -12.88 -0.83
N LEU A 275 5.07 -13.41 -1.41
CA LEU A 275 3.71 -12.89 -1.25
C LEU A 275 2.75 -13.93 -0.70
N LEU A 276 2.01 -13.57 0.36
CA LEU A 276 1.00 -14.42 0.99
C LEU A 276 -0.10 -14.86 -0.02
N VAL A 277 -0.61 -13.92 -0.82
CA VAL A 277 -1.67 -14.22 -1.80
C VAL A 277 -1.27 -15.28 -2.83
N ASN A 278 0.02 -15.41 -3.14
CA ASN A 278 0.50 -16.40 -4.10
C ASN A 278 0.44 -17.83 -3.56
N VAL A 279 0.51 -18.02 -2.24
CA VAL A 279 0.32 -19.34 -1.61
C VAL A 279 -1.12 -19.81 -1.80
N LYS A 280 -2.11 -18.92 -1.66
CA LYS A 280 -3.51 -19.20 -1.99
C LYS A 280 -3.69 -19.60 -3.46
N ARG A 281 -2.88 -19.05 -4.36
CA ARG A 281 -2.90 -19.34 -5.82
C ARG A 281 -2.09 -20.58 -6.21
N GLY A 282 -1.43 -21.25 -5.25
CA GLY A 282 -0.76 -22.53 -5.48
C GLY A 282 0.75 -22.55 -5.27
N CYS A 283 1.40 -21.44 -4.85
CA CYS A 283 2.77 -21.54 -4.35
C CYS A 283 2.80 -22.39 -3.08
N LEU A 284 3.90 -23.12 -2.84
CA LEU A 284 4.00 -24.03 -1.70
C LEU A 284 4.04 -23.28 -0.37
N LEU A 285 4.89 -22.26 -0.26
CA LEU A 285 5.13 -21.57 0.99
C LEU A 285 5.47 -20.09 0.82
N THR A 286 5.18 -19.33 1.87
CA THR A 286 5.76 -18.00 2.09
C THR A 286 5.97 -17.73 3.58
N TYR A 287 6.88 -16.81 3.87
CA TYR A 287 6.98 -16.08 5.13
C TYR A 287 6.93 -14.60 4.78
N ALA A 288 5.78 -13.96 4.99
CA ALA A 288 5.50 -12.65 4.41
C ALA A 288 4.57 -11.81 5.28
N SER A 289 4.61 -10.50 5.07
CA SER A 289 3.69 -9.56 5.69
C SER A 289 2.26 -9.75 5.16
N ASP A 290 1.27 -9.56 6.03
CA ASP A 290 -0.13 -9.47 5.65
C ASP A 290 -0.41 -8.12 4.96
N TYR A 291 -0.60 -8.14 3.66
CA TYR A 291 -0.80 -6.93 2.84
C TYR A 291 -2.07 -6.17 3.20
N THR A 292 -3.12 -6.85 3.66
CA THR A 292 -4.33 -6.19 4.16
C THR A 292 -4.01 -5.41 5.44
N ALA A 293 -3.22 -5.98 6.34
CA ALA A 293 -2.75 -5.29 7.55
C ALA A 293 -1.84 -4.09 7.21
N LEU A 294 -0.90 -4.24 6.25
CA LEU A 294 -0.08 -3.12 5.78
C LEU A 294 -0.92 -1.97 5.25
N GLY A 295 -1.98 -2.28 4.48
CA GLY A 295 -2.92 -1.28 4.00
C GLY A 295 -3.62 -0.54 5.14
N LYS A 296 -4.05 -1.24 6.17
CA LYS A 296 -4.65 -0.63 7.37
C LYS A 296 -3.68 0.29 8.10
N GLN A 297 -2.42 -0.13 8.27
CA GLN A 297 -1.36 0.73 8.86
C GLN A 297 -1.16 1.99 8.00
N GLY A 298 -1.02 1.84 6.67
CA GLY A 298 -0.84 2.96 5.75
C GLY A 298 -2.00 3.96 5.75
N ALA A 299 -3.23 3.51 6.00
CA ALA A 299 -4.39 4.40 6.16
C ALA A 299 -4.27 5.31 7.38
N VAL A 300 -3.66 4.83 8.47
CA VAL A 300 -3.39 5.67 9.66
C VAL A 300 -2.36 6.76 9.34
N LEU A 301 -1.33 6.45 8.55
CA LEU A 301 -0.39 7.47 8.08
C LEU A 301 -1.06 8.48 7.14
N ALA A 302 -1.89 8.00 6.21
CA ALA A 302 -2.63 8.85 5.30
C ALA A 302 -3.57 9.81 6.06
N ASP A 303 -4.26 9.34 7.08
CA ASP A 303 -5.12 10.17 7.95
C ASP A 303 -4.32 11.29 8.64
N LYS A 304 -3.15 10.95 9.21
CA LYS A 304 -2.24 11.95 9.80
C LYS A 304 -1.85 13.03 8.79
N ILE A 305 -1.50 12.63 7.55
CA ILE A 305 -1.09 13.55 6.48
C ILE A 305 -2.26 14.43 6.03
N LEU A 306 -3.44 13.84 5.82
CA LEU A 306 -4.65 14.58 5.45
C LEU A 306 -5.08 15.59 6.54
N LYS A 307 -4.73 15.33 7.80
CA LYS A 307 -4.91 16.23 8.96
C LYS A 307 -3.76 17.23 9.14
N GLY A 308 -2.78 17.28 8.23
CA GLY A 308 -1.74 18.29 8.19
C GLY A 308 -0.35 17.86 8.66
N ALA A 309 -0.14 16.58 9.00
CA ALA A 309 1.21 16.07 9.25
C ALA A 309 2.04 16.10 7.96
N LYS A 310 3.32 16.44 8.07
CA LYS A 310 4.22 16.43 6.92
C LYS A 310 4.75 15.01 6.69
N PRO A 311 4.65 14.45 5.49
CA PRO A 311 5.23 13.14 5.18
C PRO A 311 6.71 13.03 5.55
N ALA A 312 7.47 14.12 5.34
CA ALA A 312 8.90 14.19 5.63
C ALA A 312 9.27 13.90 7.09
N ASP A 313 8.36 14.19 8.02
CA ASP A 313 8.59 14.06 9.46
C ASP A 313 8.10 12.69 10.01
N LEU A 314 7.43 11.89 9.16
CA LEU A 314 6.91 10.58 9.56
C LEU A 314 7.95 9.48 9.34
N PRO A 315 8.01 8.50 10.26
CA PRO A 315 8.87 7.33 10.07
C PRO A 315 8.33 6.41 8.99
N ILE A 316 9.22 5.60 8.42
CA ILE A 316 8.83 4.42 7.67
C ILE A 316 8.54 3.32 8.69
N GLU A 317 7.31 2.86 8.71
CA GLU A 317 6.88 1.83 9.65
C GLU A 317 7.20 0.43 9.13
N LEU A 318 7.46 -0.50 10.04
CA LEU A 318 7.61 -1.92 9.75
C LEU A 318 6.24 -2.63 9.82
N PRO A 319 6.11 -3.84 9.24
CA PRO A 319 4.86 -4.58 9.29
C PRO A 319 4.54 -5.07 10.71
N ASP A 320 3.32 -4.83 11.16
CA ASP A 320 2.83 -5.33 12.46
C ASP A 320 2.58 -6.84 12.45
N LYS A 321 2.40 -7.44 11.25
CA LYS A 321 2.01 -8.84 11.11
C LYS A 321 2.79 -9.53 9.99
N ILE A 322 3.52 -10.58 10.35
CA ILE A 322 4.23 -11.47 9.44
C ILE A 322 3.68 -12.88 9.64
N LEU A 323 3.45 -13.62 8.55
CA LEU A 323 2.78 -14.92 8.55
C LEU A 323 3.62 -15.96 7.82
N LEU A 324 3.69 -17.16 8.39
CA LEU A 324 4.07 -18.37 7.68
C LEU A 324 2.81 -19.00 7.08
N ALA A 325 2.78 -19.16 5.76
CA ALA A 325 1.66 -19.79 5.07
C ALA A 325 2.12 -20.95 4.18
N LEU A 326 1.32 -22.01 4.14
CA LEU A 326 1.56 -23.23 3.36
C LEU A 326 0.33 -23.59 2.52
N ASN A 327 0.58 -24.07 1.30
CA ASN A 327 -0.45 -24.71 0.47
C ASN A 327 -0.31 -26.24 0.55
N LEU A 328 -1.20 -26.86 1.30
CA LEU A 328 -1.20 -28.31 1.53
C LEU A 328 -1.63 -29.09 0.28
N LYS A 329 -2.50 -28.52 -0.54
CA LYS A 329 -2.88 -29.09 -1.84
C LYS A 329 -1.67 -29.16 -2.78
N THR A 330 -0.89 -28.10 -2.85
CA THR A 330 0.36 -28.08 -3.64
C THR A 330 1.39 -29.03 -3.08
N ALA A 331 1.60 -29.07 -1.74
CA ALA A 331 2.49 -30.03 -1.11
C ALA A 331 2.13 -31.47 -1.52
N LYS A 332 0.85 -31.85 -1.45
CA LYS A 332 0.35 -33.15 -1.90
C LYS A 332 0.60 -33.37 -3.40
N ALA A 333 0.34 -32.39 -4.24
CA ALA A 333 0.50 -32.49 -5.69
C ALA A 333 1.95 -32.74 -6.11
N ILE A 334 2.94 -32.12 -5.43
CA ILE A 334 4.36 -32.34 -5.69
C ILE A 334 4.93 -33.54 -4.92
N GLY A 335 4.11 -34.23 -4.10
CA GLY A 335 4.55 -35.40 -3.32
C GLY A 335 5.40 -35.05 -2.09
N LEU A 336 5.27 -33.82 -1.56
CA LEU A 336 6.01 -33.36 -0.40
C LEU A 336 5.23 -33.59 0.89
N LYS A 337 5.83 -34.29 1.85
CA LYS A 337 5.28 -34.44 3.21
C LYS A 337 5.76 -33.29 4.08
N ILE A 338 4.83 -32.49 4.59
CA ILE A 338 5.16 -31.38 5.50
C ILE A 338 5.47 -31.93 6.90
N PRO A 339 6.61 -31.62 7.52
CA PRO A 339 6.92 -31.98 8.90
C PRO A 339 5.91 -31.37 9.87
N LYS A 340 5.58 -32.13 10.94
CA LYS A 340 4.61 -31.70 11.95
C LYS A 340 5.04 -30.39 12.65
N GLU A 341 6.33 -30.26 12.89
CA GLU A 341 6.95 -29.10 13.54
C GLU A 341 6.73 -27.82 12.73
N ILE A 342 6.70 -27.90 11.39
CA ILE A 342 6.42 -26.76 10.51
C ILE A 342 4.91 -26.45 10.51
N LEU A 343 4.06 -27.49 10.44
CA LEU A 343 2.60 -27.28 10.52
C LEU A 343 2.18 -26.59 11.82
N LEU A 344 2.82 -26.91 12.95
CA LEU A 344 2.53 -26.26 14.24
C LEU A 344 2.93 -24.78 14.29
N ARG A 345 3.86 -24.36 13.43
CA ARG A 345 4.33 -22.97 13.33
C ARG A 345 3.63 -22.19 12.21
N THR A 346 2.77 -22.87 11.44
CA THR A 346 2.10 -22.29 10.28
C THR A 346 0.90 -21.48 10.74
N ASP A 347 0.82 -20.22 10.34
CA ASP A 347 -0.27 -19.31 10.66
C ASP A 347 -1.48 -19.55 9.75
N GLU A 348 -1.25 -19.85 8.45
CA GLU A 348 -2.30 -20.09 7.46
C GLU A 348 -1.99 -21.30 6.59
N THR A 349 -3.01 -22.14 6.35
CA THR A 349 -2.95 -23.27 5.42
C THR A 349 -4.01 -23.14 4.35
N PHE A 350 -3.68 -23.53 3.11
CA PHE A 350 -4.60 -23.57 1.98
C PHE A 350 -4.70 -25.02 1.46
N GLU A 351 -5.96 -25.49 1.25
CA GLU A 351 -6.30 -26.83 0.79
C GLU A 351 -6.90 -26.83 -0.63
#